data_e84fd274fff107a3cff48c5e18a29feb
#
_entry.id   e84fd274fff107a3cff48c5e18a29feb
#
_cell.length_a   1.000
_cell.length_b   1.000
_cell.length_c   1.000
_cell.angle_alpha   90.00
_cell.angle_beta   90.00
_cell.angle_gamma   90.00
#
_symmetry.space_group_name_H-M   'P 1'
#
loop_
_entity.id
_entity.type
_entity.pdbx_description
1 polymer ?
#
loop_
_entity_poly.entity_id
_entity_poly.type
_entity_poly.pdbx_seq_one_letter_code
_entity_poly.pdbx_strand_id
1 'polypeptide(L)'
;HSLIDLVKLRASQLNGCAYCMHMHSAEARSHGIHQERLDVLPGWRETTAFSPRERAALEFAEQVTLISSGPPSDSAWAALAEHFSEPERVNLFAVLVAINGWNRIAVSFGLQPAVKSDSASAA
;
A
#
# COMPACT_ATOMS: atom_id res chain seq x y z
N HIS A 1 9.82 -8.12 -2.75
CA HIS A 1 9.99 -6.66 -2.87
C HIS A 1 8.75 -5.99 -3.46
N SER A 2 8.25 -6.50 -4.59
CA SER A 2 7.10 -5.88 -5.25
C SER A 2 5.84 -5.94 -4.40
N LEU A 3 5.63 -7.03 -3.66
CA LEU A 3 4.48 -7.16 -2.76
C LEU A 3 4.54 -6.12 -1.64
N ILE A 4 5.72 -5.91 -1.08
CA ILE A 4 5.93 -4.91 -0.02
C ILE A 4 5.66 -3.50 -0.56
N ASP A 5 6.08 -3.22 -1.80
CA ASP A 5 5.80 -1.93 -2.44
C ASP A 5 4.31 -1.68 -2.60
N LEU A 6 3.55 -2.69 -3.03
CA LEU A 6 2.09 -2.60 -3.18
C LEU A 6 1.41 -2.33 -1.83
N VAL A 7 1.84 -3.02 -0.79
CA VAL A 7 1.28 -2.87 0.56
C VAL A 7 1.55 -1.46 1.10
N LYS A 8 2.78 -0.98 0.96
CA LYS A 8 3.15 0.37 1.41
C LYS A 8 2.38 1.44 0.65
N LEU A 9 2.25 1.27 -0.66
CA LEU A 9 1.50 2.22 -1.48
C LEU A 9 0.03 2.24 -1.09
N ARG A 10 -0.57 1.06 -0.90
CA ARG A 10 -2.00 0.99 -0.55
C ARG A 10 -2.30 1.63 0.80
N ALA A 11 -1.48 1.36 1.81
CA ALA A 11 -1.61 2.01 3.11
C ALA A 11 -1.51 3.54 2.99
N SER A 12 -0.57 4.01 2.18
CA SER A 12 -0.38 5.44 1.94
C SER A 12 -1.58 6.09 1.25
N GLN A 13 -2.22 5.38 0.33
CA GLN A 13 -3.45 5.83 -0.33
C GLN A 13 -4.59 5.97 0.69
N LEU A 14 -4.77 4.97 1.54
CA LEU A 14 -5.82 4.99 2.56
C LEU A 14 -5.62 6.11 3.58
N ASN A 15 -4.38 6.38 3.95
CA ASN A 15 -4.06 7.43 4.90
C ASN A 15 -3.96 8.82 4.24
N GLY A 16 -4.08 8.90 2.92
CA GLY A 16 -4.04 10.16 2.20
C GLY A 16 -2.69 10.87 2.23
N CYS A 17 -1.60 10.10 2.30
CA CYS A 17 -0.25 10.68 2.34
C CYS A 17 0.28 10.87 0.90
N ALA A 18 0.14 12.09 0.37
CA ALA A 18 0.58 12.39 -1.00
C ALA A 18 2.10 12.19 -1.17
N TYR A 19 2.89 12.61 -0.21
CA TYR A 19 4.34 12.40 -0.21
C TYR A 19 4.69 10.91 -0.28
N CYS A 20 4.03 10.12 0.54
CA CYS A 20 4.26 8.67 0.59
C CYS A 20 3.78 7.98 -0.68
N MET A 21 2.61 8.36 -1.21
CA MET A 21 2.10 7.83 -2.47
C MET A 21 3.08 8.06 -3.61
N HIS A 22 3.59 9.27 -3.73
CA HIS A 22 4.54 9.64 -4.76
C HIS A 22 5.84 8.82 -4.65
N MET A 23 6.39 8.74 -3.44
CA MET A 23 7.63 8.02 -3.18
C MET A 23 7.48 6.51 -3.44
N HIS A 24 6.43 5.89 -2.89
CA HIS A 24 6.25 4.45 -3.02
C HIS A 24 5.78 4.01 -4.41
N SER A 25 5.08 4.88 -5.16
CA SER A 25 4.79 4.62 -6.56
C SER A 25 6.07 4.59 -7.39
N ALA A 26 6.96 5.55 -7.18
CA ALA A 26 8.25 5.59 -7.88
C ALA A 26 9.11 4.36 -7.53
N GLU A 27 9.13 3.99 -6.26
CA GLU A 27 9.86 2.82 -5.78
C GLU A 27 9.30 1.54 -6.42
N ALA A 28 7.98 1.38 -6.45
CA ALA A 28 7.33 0.24 -7.08
C ALA A 28 7.68 0.12 -8.56
N ARG A 29 7.66 1.22 -9.30
CA ARG A 29 8.07 1.22 -10.70
C ARG A 29 9.54 0.82 -10.85
N SER A 30 10.39 1.30 -9.97
CA SER A 30 11.83 0.95 -10.02
C SER A 30 12.07 -0.53 -9.78
N HIS A 31 11.17 -1.20 -9.08
CA HIS A 31 11.21 -2.64 -8.84
C HIS A 31 10.45 -3.46 -9.89
N GLY A 32 10.02 -2.83 -10.97
CA GLY A 32 9.44 -3.52 -12.12
C GLY A 32 7.92 -3.65 -12.12
N ILE A 33 7.21 -2.99 -11.20
CA ILE A 33 5.75 -3.01 -11.22
C ILE A 33 5.28 -2.05 -12.32
N HIS A 34 4.45 -2.55 -13.23
CA HIS A 34 3.89 -1.75 -14.31
C HIS A 34 2.96 -0.67 -13.78
N GLN A 35 3.03 0.51 -14.39
CA GLN A 35 2.17 1.64 -14.02
C GLN A 35 0.69 1.29 -14.03
N GLU A 36 0.25 0.45 -14.98
CA GLU A 36 -1.15 0.04 -15.07
C GLU A 36 -1.65 -0.67 -13.80
N ARG A 37 -0.78 -1.46 -13.16
CA ARG A 37 -1.14 -2.11 -11.88
C ARG A 37 -1.26 -1.09 -10.75
N LEU A 38 -0.40 -0.08 -10.76
CA LEU A 38 -0.45 0.99 -9.77
C LEU A 38 -1.70 1.86 -9.97
N ASP A 39 -2.08 2.09 -11.22
CA ASP A 39 -3.28 2.87 -11.55
C ASP A 39 -4.54 2.27 -10.96
N VAL A 40 -4.64 0.93 -10.96
CA VAL A 40 -5.84 0.22 -10.49
C VAL A 40 -5.70 -0.34 -9.07
N LEU A 41 -4.61 -0.04 -8.39
CA LEU A 41 -4.39 -0.56 -7.03
C LEU A 41 -5.54 -0.25 -6.05
N PRO A 42 -6.11 0.95 -6.04
CA PRO A 42 -7.26 1.22 -5.16
C PRO A 42 -8.47 0.33 -5.45
N GLY A 43 -8.59 -0.14 -6.69
CA GLY A 43 -9.66 -1.02 -7.12
C GLY A 43 -9.23 -2.48 -7.24
N TRP A 44 -8.24 -2.91 -6.49
CA TRP A 44 -7.63 -4.24 -6.65
C TRP A 44 -8.62 -5.39 -6.58
N ARG A 45 -9.73 -5.24 -5.84
CA ARG A 45 -10.76 -6.28 -5.74
C ARG A 45 -11.49 -6.53 -7.06
N GLU A 46 -11.57 -5.51 -7.91
CA GLU A 46 -12.35 -5.52 -9.15
C GLU A 46 -11.55 -5.97 -10.37
N THR A 47 -10.29 -6.32 -10.20
CA THR A 47 -9.40 -6.69 -11.30
C THR A 47 -8.69 -7.99 -11.02
N THR A 48 -8.26 -8.69 -12.09
CA THR A 48 -7.44 -9.90 -12.02
C THR A 48 -5.94 -9.58 -12.04
N ALA A 49 -5.57 -8.30 -11.98
CA ALA A 49 -4.17 -7.87 -12.09
C ALA A 49 -3.31 -8.24 -10.88
N PHE A 50 -3.91 -8.72 -9.80
CA PHE A 50 -3.21 -9.07 -8.57
C PHE A 50 -3.39 -10.54 -8.23
N SER A 51 -2.28 -11.21 -7.86
CA SER A 51 -2.29 -12.62 -7.52
C SER A 51 -3.07 -12.88 -6.22
N PRO A 52 -3.50 -14.13 -5.97
CA PRO A 52 -4.14 -14.47 -4.70
C PRO A 52 -3.30 -14.09 -3.48
N ARG A 53 -1.98 -14.26 -3.56
CA ARG A 53 -1.05 -13.88 -2.49
C ARG A 53 -1.04 -12.36 -2.29
N GLU A 54 -0.99 -11.59 -3.38
CA GLU A 54 -1.06 -10.12 -3.31
C GLU A 54 -2.40 -9.66 -2.75
N ARG A 55 -3.49 -10.28 -3.18
CA ARG A 55 -4.84 -9.94 -2.70
C ARG A 55 -4.97 -10.18 -1.19
N ALA A 56 -4.42 -11.27 -0.68
CA ALA A 56 -4.42 -11.56 0.75
C ALA A 56 -3.65 -10.48 1.54
N ALA A 57 -2.50 -10.09 1.03
CA ALA A 57 -1.69 -9.03 1.66
C ALA A 57 -2.39 -7.67 1.62
N LEU A 58 -3.04 -7.34 0.50
CA LEU A 58 -3.75 -6.08 0.35
C LEU A 58 -4.97 -5.99 1.28
N GLU A 59 -5.72 -7.08 1.41
CA GLU A 59 -6.86 -7.13 2.33
C GLU A 59 -6.39 -6.92 3.77
N PHE A 60 -5.34 -7.60 4.16
CA PHE A 60 -4.77 -7.46 5.49
C PHE A 60 -4.24 -6.04 5.72
N ALA A 61 -3.55 -5.49 4.73
CA ALA A 61 -3.01 -4.13 4.79
C ALA A 61 -4.12 -3.09 5.01
N GLU A 62 -5.23 -3.23 4.32
CA GLU A 62 -6.36 -2.32 4.47
C GLU A 62 -6.97 -2.41 5.88
N GLN A 63 -7.16 -3.62 6.37
CA GLN A 63 -7.77 -3.80 7.69
C GLN A 63 -6.88 -3.34 8.84
N VAL A 64 -5.58 -3.57 8.74
CA VAL A 64 -4.63 -3.05 9.73
C VAL A 64 -4.55 -1.51 9.68
N THR A 65 -4.53 -0.96 8.47
CA THR A 65 -4.49 0.50 8.28
C THR A 65 -5.74 1.17 8.84
N LEU A 66 -6.91 0.56 8.61
CA LEU A 66 -8.20 1.06 9.09
C LEU A 66 -8.56 0.47 10.45
N ILE A 67 -7.61 0.36 11.34
CA ILE A 67 -7.74 -0.33 12.63
C ILE A 67 -8.82 0.31 13.52
N SER A 68 -9.13 1.58 13.33
CA SER A 68 -10.21 2.24 14.06
C SER A 68 -11.59 1.65 13.76
N SER A 69 -11.73 0.93 12.64
CA SER A 69 -12.95 0.22 12.27
C SER A 69 -13.04 -1.18 12.90
N GLY A 70 -12.02 -1.61 13.61
CA GLY A 70 -11.95 -2.91 14.25
C GLY A 70 -10.72 -3.71 13.85
N PRO A 71 -10.49 -4.86 14.48
CA PRO A 71 -9.36 -5.72 14.15
C PRO A 71 -9.56 -6.40 12.80
N PRO A 72 -8.48 -6.91 12.19
CA PRO A 72 -8.61 -7.71 10.99
C PRO A 72 -9.56 -8.89 11.21
N SER A 73 -10.37 -9.20 10.20
CA SER A 73 -11.35 -10.28 10.26
C SER A 73 -10.67 -11.65 10.30
N ASP A 74 -11.40 -12.65 10.79
CA ASP A 74 -10.91 -14.03 10.80
C ASP A 74 -10.57 -14.51 9.39
N SER A 75 -11.37 -14.11 8.39
CA SER A 75 -11.11 -14.47 6.99
C SER A 75 -9.83 -13.82 6.46
N ALA A 76 -9.53 -12.60 6.87
CA ALA A 76 -8.28 -11.93 6.47
C ALA A 76 -7.07 -12.65 7.07
N TRP A 77 -7.13 -13.04 8.35
CA TRP A 77 -6.09 -13.82 9.00
C TRP A 77 -5.91 -15.18 8.34
N ALA A 78 -7.01 -15.87 8.01
CA ALA A 78 -6.96 -17.17 7.36
C ALA A 78 -6.31 -17.10 5.97
N ALA A 79 -6.70 -16.11 5.16
CA ALA A 79 -6.12 -15.91 3.83
C ALA A 79 -4.62 -15.60 3.93
N LEU A 80 -4.23 -14.80 4.91
CA LEU A 80 -2.83 -14.47 5.13
C LEU A 80 -2.02 -15.73 5.48
N ALA A 81 -2.56 -16.56 6.38
CA ALA A 81 -1.91 -17.82 6.78
C ALA A 81 -1.79 -18.81 5.63
N GLU A 82 -2.74 -18.79 4.69
CA GLU A 82 -2.70 -19.66 3.52
C GLU A 82 -1.55 -19.31 2.57
N HIS A 83 -1.24 -18.03 2.42
CA HIS A 83 -0.28 -17.54 1.41
C HIS A 83 1.07 -17.12 1.98
N PHE A 84 1.22 -17.02 3.29
CA PHE A 84 2.44 -16.52 3.93
C PHE A 84 2.84 -17.40 5.09
N SER A 85 4.14 -17.68 5.20
CA SER A 85 4.73 -18.35 6.37
C SER A 85 4.64 -17.43 7.59
N GLU A 86 4.83 -18.01 8.77
CA GLU A 86 4.81 -17.21 10.00
C GLU A 86 5.85 -16.09 9.99
N PRO A 87 7.13 -16.32 9.63
CA PRO A 87 8.09 -15.22 9.52
C PRO A 87 7.69 -14.15 8.52
N GLU A 88 7.10 -14.54 7.38
CA GLU A 88 6.63 -13.59 6.38
C GLU A 88 5.48 -12.73 6.91
N ARG A 89 4.56 -13.33 7.68
CA ARG A 89 3.46 -12.59 8.29
C ARG A 89 3.95 -11.57 9.32
N VAL A 90 4.92 -11.95 10.13
CA VAL A 90 5.54 -11.04 11.10
C VAL A 90 6.20 -9.88 10.38
N ASN A 91 6.93 -10.17 9.31
CA ASN A 91 7.60 -9.14 8.52
C ASN A 91 6.59 -8.20 7.85
N LEU A 92 5.53 -8.74 7.29
CA LEU A 92 4.46 -7.94 6.68
C LEU A 92 3.81 -7.01 7.71
N PHE A 93 3.54 -7.54 8.91
CA PHE A 93 2.96 -6.74 9.98
C PHE A 93 3.90 -5.59 10.38
N ALA A 94 5.20 -5.88 10.51
CA ALA A 94 6.19 -4.87 10.83
C ALA A 94 6.25 -3.77 9.76
N VAL A 95 6.16 -4.14 8.49
CA VAL A 95 6.09 -3.18 7.37
C VAL A 95 4.86 -2.30 7.49
N LEU A 96 3.71 -2.88 7.81
CA LEU A 96 2.46 -2.12 7.97
C LEU A 96 2.53 -1.14 9.13
N VAL A 97 3.11 -1.55 10.26
CA VAL A 97 3.32 -0.65 11.38
C VAL A 97 4.22 0.52 10.98
N ALA A 98 5.31 0.23 10.29
CA ALA A 98 6.26 1.25 9.85
C ALA A 98 5.64 2.23 8.86
N ILE A 99 4.95 1.74 7.82
CA ILE A 99 4.37 2.63 6.82
C ILE A 99 3.25 3.49 7.40
N ASN A 100 2.41 2.94 8.26
CA ASN A 100 1.37 3.72 8.92
C ASN A 100 1.98 4.81 9.81
N GLY A 101 3.08 4.51 10.50
CA GLY A 101 3.83 5.49 11.27
C GLY A 101 4.38 6.61 10.39
N TRP A 102 5.04 6.27 9.30
CA TRP A 102 5.59 7.26 8.37
C TRP A 102 4.50 8.10 7.71
N ASN A 103 3.36 7.50 7.35
CA ASN A 103 2.22 8.26 6.82
C ASN A 103 1.79 9.35 7.81
N ARG A 104 1.70 9.02 9.09
CA ARG A 104 1.30 9.97 10.12
C ARG A 104 2.31 11.09 10.30
N ILE A 105 3.59 10.76 10.25
CA ILE A 105 4.66 11.76 10.31
C ILE A 105 4.55 12.71 9.11
N ALA A 106 4.52 12.16 7.90
CA ALA A 106 4.51 12.96 6.68
C ALA A 106 3.28 13.87 6.58
N VAL A 107 2.10 13.34 6.87
CA VAL A 107 0.86 14.13 6.84
C VAL A 107 0.86 15.19 7.93
N SER A 108 1.26 14.82 9.16
CA SER A 108 1.26 15.76 10.29
C SER A 108 2.21 16.93 10.08
N PHE A 109 3.37 16.69 9.46
CA PHE A 109 4.35 17.74 9.20
C PHE A 109 4.15 18.40 7.83
N GLY A 110 3.16 17.99 7.06
CA GLY A 110 2.83 18.62 5.79
C GLY A 110 3.90 18.45 4.71
N LEU A 111 4.57 17.29 4.68
CA LEU A 111 5.58 17.01 3.65
C LEU A 111 4.93 17.01 2.27
N GLN A 112 5.55 17.68 1.31
CA GLN A 112 5.03 17.82 -0.04
C GLN A 112 5.81 16.97 -1.03
N PRO A 113 5.14 16.20 -1.90
CA PRO A 113 5.82 15.48 -2.97
C PRO A 113 6.28 16.44 -4.06
N ALA A 114 7.41 16.14 -4.68
CA ALA A 114 7.92 16.91 -5.82
C ALA A 114 7.22 16.44 -7.10
N VAL A 115 5.94 16.75 -7.23
CA VAL A 115 5.13 16.37 -8.38
C VAL A 115 5.28 17.42 -9.48
N LYS A 116 5.57 16.94 -10.71
CA LYS A 116 5.67 17.82 -11.87
C LYS A 116 4.28 18.31 -12.27
N SER A 117 4.17 19.60 -12.57
CA SER A 117 2.95 20.16 -13.13
C SER A 117 2.89 19.86 -14.63
N ASP A 118 1.67 19.82 -15.17
CA ASP A 118 1.48 19.69 -16.62
C ASP A 118 1.92 20.98 -17.28
N SER A 119 2.71 20.88 -18.35
CA SER A 119 3.23 22.06 -19.07
C SER A 119 2.10 22.90 -19.64
N ALA A 120 1.01 22.28 -20.09
CA ALA A 120 -0.16 22.99 -20.63
C ALA A 120 -0.89 23.77 -19.53
N SER A 121 -0.89 23.31 -18.29
CA SER A 121 -1.54 23.97 -17.17
C SER A 121 -0.68 25.10 -16.59
N ALA A 122 0.59 25.15 -16.95
CA ALA A 122 1.50 26.19 -16.50
C ALA A 122 1.19 27.56 -17.14
N ALA A 123 0.36 27.58 -18.14
CA ALA A 123 -0.01 28.81 -18.85
C ALA A 123 -1.03 29.68 -18.05
#